data_b32946273bdef50a3497948d7eb85938
#
_entry.id   b32946273bdef50a3497948d7eb85938
#
_cell.length_a   1.000
_cell.length_b   1.000
_cell.length_c   1.000
_cell.angle_alpha   90.00
_cell.angle_beta   90.00
_cell.angle_gamma   90.00
#
_symmetry.space_group_name_H-M   'P 1'
#
loop_
_entity.id
_entity.type
_entity.pdbx_description
1 polymer ?
#
loop_
_entity_poly.entity_id
_entity_poly.type
_entity_poly.pdbx_seq_one_letter_code
_entity_poly.pdbx_strand_id
1 'polypeptide(L)' 'MLTLELLELTEEYVQYKFYPEGKKDNFGIVQVNRNNFKDRFIVKEAVDVSDMYRGMAMVRVGMLVQDGEFP' A
#
# COMPACT_ATOMS: atom_id res chain seq x y z
N MET A 1 -5.45 -9.58 -9.66
CA MET A 1 -6.26 -8.77 -8.75
C MET A 1 -5.44 -8.36 -7.54
N LEU A 2 -5.53 -7.11 -7.13
CA LEU A 2 -4.77 -6.58 -6.00
C LEU A 2 -5.71 -6.38 -4.80
N THR A 3 -5.31 -6.93 -3.64
CA THR A 3 -6.04 -6.75 -2.38
C THR A 3 -5.19 -5.94 -1.41
N LEU A 4 -5.81 -5.00 -0.72
CA LEU A 4 -5.16 -4.17 0.28
C LEU A 4 -5.72 -4.46 1.67
N GLU A 5 -4.85 -4.47 2.68
CA GLU A 5 -5.26 -4.67 4.06
C GLU A 5 -4.55 -3.65 4.94
N LEU A 6 -5.30 -2.90 5.73
CA LEU A 6 -4.72 -1.90 6.64
C LEU A 6 -3.85 -2.59 7.68
N LEU A 7 -2.59 -2.18 7.76
CA LEU A 7 -1.62 -2.72 8.70
C LEU A 7 -1.43 -1.79 9.91
N GLU A 8 -1.19 -0.52 9.65
CA GLU A 8 -0.97 0.48 10.70
C GLU A 8 -1.46 1.84 10.24
N LEU A 9 -2.09 2.57 11.14
CA LEU A 9 -2.56 3.93 10.89
C LEU A 9 -2.12 4.83 12.03
N THR A 10 -1.28 5.82 11.72
CA THR A 10 -0.83 6.82 12.69
C THR A 10 -1.23 8.22 12.22
N GLU A 11 -0.89 9.24 13.01
CA GLU A 11 -1.14 10.63 12.59
C GLU A 11 -0.21 11.06 11.46
N GLU A 12 0.93 10.39 11.30
CA GLU A 12 1.95 10.75 10.32
C GLU A 12 1.87 9.95 9.03
N TYR A 13 1.54 8.65 9.13
CA TYR A 13 1.56 7.75 7.97
C TYR A 13 0.52 6.66 8.08
N VAL A 14 0.31 5.97 6.96
CA VAL A 14 -0.50 4.76 6.90
C VAL A 14 0.30 3.67 6.20
N GLN A 15 0.18 2.44 6.69
CA GLN A 15 0.78 1.26 6.07
C GLN A 15 -0.30 0.29 5.67
N TYR A 16 -0.17 -0.24 4.45
CA TYR A 16 -1.06 -1.28 3.92
C TYR A 16 -0.24 -2.47 3.46
N LYS A 17 -0.75 -3.65 3.74
CA LYS A 17 -0.27 -4.86 3.05
C LYS A 17 -0.94 -4.91 1.70
N PHE A 18 -0.19 -5.28 0.66
CA PHE A 18 -0.78 -5.53 -0.64
C PHE A 18 -0.51 -6.97 -1.04
N TYR A 19 -1.56 -7.63 -1.50
CA TYR A 19 -1.53 -9.03 -1.88
C TYR A 19 -1.74 -9.13 -3.39
N PRO A 20 -0.67 -9.27 -4.17
CA PRO A 20 -0.81 -9.46 -5.61
C PRO A 20 -1.58 -10.75 -5.88
N GLU A 21 -2.55 -10.68 -6.79
CA GLU A 21 -3.38 -11.82 -7.18
C GLU A 21 -4.12 -12.49 -6.00
N GLY A 22 -4.24 -11.81 -4.86
CA GLY A 22 -4.95 -12.33 -3.70
C GLY A 22 -4.23 -13.40 -2.91
N LYS A 23 -2.94 -13.63 -3.19
CA LYS A 23 -2.15 -14.64 -2.47
C LYS A 23 -1.67 -14.09 -1.14
N LYS A 24 -2.10 -14.67 -0.03
CA LYS A 24 -1.81 -14.16 1.30
C LYS A 24 -0.39 -14.43 1.80
N ASP A 25 0.28 -15.41 1.23
CA ASP A 25 1.65 -15.77 1.61
C ASP A 25 2.72 -14.94 0.88
N ASN A 26 2.31 -14.14 -0.08
CA ASN A 26 3.22 -13.31 -0.87
C ASN A 26 2.74 -11.86 -0.87
N PHE A 27 2.94 -11.18 0.25
CA PHE A 27 2.49 -9.80 0.39
C PHE A 27 3.66 -8.83 0.46
N GLY A 28 3.39 -7.59 0.04
CA GLY A 28 4.29 -6.47 0.28
C GLY A 28 3.67 -5.49 1.26
N ILE A 29 4.44 -4.49 1.66
CA ILE A 29 3.97 -3.43 2.55
C ILE A 29 4.32 -2.08 1.93
N VAL A 30 3.32 -1.21 1.80
CA VAL A 30 3.50 0.16 1.31
C VAL A 30 3.20 1.14 2.43
N GLN A 31 4.00 2.19 2.53
CA GLN A 31 3.79 3.28 3.48
C GLN A 31 3.61 4.58 2.74
N VAL A 32 2.62 5.37 3.14
CA VAL A 32 2.33 6.67 2.56
C VAL A 32 2.19 7.70 3.67
N ASN A 33 2.85 8.84 3.50
CA ASN A 33 2.74 9.96 4.44
C ASN A 33 1.34 10.58 4.34
N ARG A 34 0.65 10.73 5.49
CA ARG A 34 -0.71 11.26 5.53
C ARG A 34 -0.78 12.75 5.21
N ASN A 35 0.31 13.48 5.39
CA ASN A 35 0.38 14.90 5.10
C ASN A 35 0.85 15.21 3.68
N ASN A 36 1.43 14.20 3.00
CA ASN A 36 1.91 14.34 1.64
C ASN A 36 1.83 12.99 0.94
N PHE A 37 0.76 12.75 0.19
CA PHE A 37 0.53 11.46 -0.47
C PHE A 37 1.59 11.12 -1.53
N LYS A 38 2.41 12.09 -1.92
CA LYS A 38 3.53 11.85 -2.86
C LYS A 38 4.75 11.28 -2.15
N ASP A 39 4.84 11.42 -0.83
CA ASP A 39 5.91 10.83 -0.03
C ASP A 39 5.49 9.42 0.36
N ARG A 40 5.86 8.47 -0.47
CA ARG A 40 5.46 7.07 -0.34
C ARG A 40 6.59 6.16 -0.77
N PHE A 41 6.65 4.98 -0.14
CA PHE A 41 7.68 4.00 -0.48
C PHE A 41 7.25 2.59 -0.10
N ILE A 42 7.95 1.61 -0.64
CA ILE A 42 7.70 0.21 -0.34
C ILE A 42 8.57 -0.21 0.85
N VAL A 43 7.93 -0.63 1.93
CA VAL A 43 8.60 -1.12 3.13
C VAL A 43 9.05 -2.56 2.93
N LYS A 44 8.21 -3.38 2.28
CA LYS A 44 8.50 -4.77 1.97
C LYS A 44 8.00 -5.09 0.58
N GLU A 45 8.86 -5.69 -0.26
CA GLU A 45 8.48 -6.11 -1.60
C GLU A 45 7.77 -7.46 -1.56
N ALA A 46 6.77 -7.63 -2.41
CA ALA A 46 6.22 -8.95 -2.71
C ALA A 46 7.16 -9.65 -3.68
N VAL A 47 7.29 -10.97 -3.54
CA VAL A 47 8.24 -11.78 -4.32
C VAL A 47 7.58 -12.31 -5.60
N ASP A 48 8.36 -12.37 -6.69
CA ASP A 48 7.92 -12.97 -7.97
C ASP A 48 6.65 -12.37 -8.56
N VAL A 49 6.48 -11.06 -8.42
CA VAL A 49 5.34 -10.36 -9.00
C VAL A 49 5.81 -9.21 -9.88
N SER A 50 4.92 -8.79 -10.78
CA SER A 50 5.17 -7.67 -11.65
C SER A 50 5.29 -6.36 -10.86
N ASP A 51 6.16 -5.46 -11.29
CA ASP A 51 6.28 -4.11 -10.74
C ASP A 51 4.97 -3.32 -10.84
N MET A 52 4.07 -3.77 -11.72
CA MET A 52 2.75 -3.16 -11.88
C MET A 52 1.94 -3.22 -10.57
N TYR A 53 1.98 -4.34 -9.84
CA TYR A 53 1.25 -4.47 -8.57
C TYR A 53 1.78 -3.50 -7.52
N ARG A 54 3.09 -3.34 -7.48
CA ARG A 54 3.74 -2.38 -6.59
C ARG A 54 3.28 -0.96 -6.87
N GLY A 55 3.31 -0.56 -8.14
CA GLY A 55 2.85 0.75 -8.57
C GLY A 55 1.37 0.98 -8.26
N MET A 56 0.53 -0.03 -8.52
CA MET A 56 -0.90 0.05 -8.23
C MET A 56 -1.17 0.21 -6.73
N ALA A 57 -0.43 -0.51 -5.89
CA ALA A 57 -0.57 -0.40 -4.44
C ALA A 57 -0.24 1.02 -3.98
N MET A 58 0.86 1.59 -4.46
CA MET A 58 1.28 2.94 -4.10
C MET A 58 0.25 3.98 -4.53
N VAL A 59 -0.30 3.85 -5.73
CA VAL A 59 -1.31 4.78 -6.24
C VAL A 59 -2.61 4.67 -5.44
N ARG A 60 -3.09 3.45 -5.19
CA ARG A 60 -4.34 3.25 -4.46
C ARG A 60 -4.28 3.76 -3.03
N VAL A 61 -3.18 3.47 -2.31
CA VAL A 61 -3.02 3.96 -0.95
C VAL A 61 -2.86 5.49 -0.94
N GLY A 62 -2.17 6.05 -1.93
CA GLY A 62 -2.08 7.49 -2.10
C GLY A 62 -3.45 8.14 -2.27
N MET A 63 -4.35 7.50 -3.02
CA MET A 63 -5.72 8.00 -3.19
C MET A 63 -6.51 7.93 -1.89
N LEU A 64 -6.33 6.88 -1.09
CA LEU A 64 -6.97 6.77 0.22
C LEU A 64 -6.52 7.90 1.14
N VAL A 65 -5.24 8.23 1.11
CA VAL A 65 -4.70 9.36 1.90
C VAL A 65 -5.34 10.67 1.45
N GLN A 66 -5.47 10.88 0.14
CA GLN A 66 -6.13 12.07 -0.39
C GLN A 66 -7.58 12.18 0.06
N ASP A 67 -8.30 11.06 0.07
CA ASP A 67 -9.71 11.02 0.45
C ASP A 67 -9.91 11.05 1.97
N GLY A 68 -8.88 10.70 2.74
CA GLY A 68 -8.96 10.68 4.19
C GLY A 68 -9.73 9.48 4.75
N GLU A 69 -9.94 8.44 3.97
CA GLU A 69 -10.64 7.24 4.40
C GLU A 69 -9.74 6.01 4.26
N PHE A 70 -9.66 5.22 5.34
CA PHE A 70 -8.76 4.06 5.41
C PHE A 70 -9.54 2.79 5.77
N PRO A 71 -10.16 2.16 4.79
CA PRO A 71 -10.89 0.90 5.04
C PRO A 71 -9.97 -0.25 5.41
#